data_b50dd651636231f8eccd8b9831a11d3a
#
_entry.id   b50dd651636231f8eccd8b9831a11d3a
#
_cell.length_a   1.000
_cell.length_b   1.000
_cell.length_c   1.000
_cell.angle_alpha   90.00
_cell.angle_beta   90.00
_cell.angle_gamma   90.00
#
_symmetry.space_group_name_H-M   'P 1'
#
loop_
_entity.id
_entity.type
_entity.pdbx_description
1 polymer ?
#
loop_
_entity_poly.entity_id
_entity_poly.type
_entity_poly.pdbx_seq_one_letter_code
_entity_poly.pdbx_strand_id
1 'polypeptide(L)' 'MSSGKAAEAKADLEARIIQIEQMTLDQIATFQGRVLADIATGRIAPREASALDRALRKRLQVIEQQMREGG' A
#
# COMPACT_ATOMS: atom_id res chain seq x y z
N MET A 1 -5.41 25.89 12.31
CA MET A 1 -4.21 25.06 12.30
C MET A 1 -4.47 23.77 11.58
N SER A 2 -4.15 23.77 10.32
CA SER A 2 -4.41 22.67 9.42
C SER A 2 -3.25 21.66 9.36
N SER A 3 -2.12 21.99 9.98
CA SER A 3 -0.92 21.17 9.90
C SER A 3 -1.09 19.78 10.56
N GLY A 4 -1.95 19.69 11.57
CA GLY A 4 -2.20 18.42 12.26
C GLY A 4 -2.82 17.35 11.38
N LYS A 5 -3.84 17.73 10.60
CA LYS A 5 -4.53 16.77 9.72
C LYS A 5 -3.65 16.28 8.59
N ALA A 6 -2.87 17.18 8.00
CA ALA A 6 -1.94 16.80 6.93
C ALA A 6 -0.86 15.87 7.45
N ALA A 7 -0.34 16.14 8.66
CA ALA A 7 0.67 15.29 9.28
C ALA A 7 0.11 13.92 9.63
N GLU A 8 -1.13 13.86 10.12
CA GLU A 8 -1.80 12.59 10.45
C GLU A 8 -2.02 11.75 9.19
N ALA A 9 -2.50 12.37 8.12
CA ALA A 9 -2.74 11.67 6.85
C ALA A 9 -1.44 11.12 6.29
N LYS A 10 -0.36 11.89 6.37
CA LYS A 10 0.95 11.48 5.91
C LYS A 10 1.49 10.31 6.75
N ALA A 11 1.34 10.41 8.08
CA ALA A 11 1.77 9.35 8.99
C ALA A 11 0.99 8.06 8.75
N ASP A 12 -0.31 8.15 8.50
CA ASP A 12 -1.15 7.00 8.19
C ASP A 12 -0.71 6.34 6.88
N LEU A 13 -0.42 7.14 5.86
CA LEU A 13 0.04 6.62 4.58
C LEU A 13 1.39 5.93 4.72
N GLU A 14 2.32 6.54 5.45
CA GLU A 14 3.63 5.96 5.70
C GLU A 14 3.52 4.64 6.47
N ALA A 15 2.64 4.57 7.47
CA ALA A 15 2.40 3.35 8.23
C ALA A 15 1.87 2.23 7.33
N ARG A 16 0.97 2.56 6.41
CA ARG A 16 0.44 1.59 5.45
C ARG A 16 1.52 1.09 4.50
N ILE A 17 2.39 1.98 4.03
CA ILE A 17 3.49 1.60 3.15
C ILE A 17 4.45 0.64 3.87
N ILE A 18 4.79 0.94 5.12
CA ILE A 18 5.63 0.05 5.93
C ILE A 18 4.98 -1.33 6.09
N GLN A 19 3.67 -1.34 6.32
CA GLN A 19 2.92 -2.58 6.42
C GLN A 19 2.98 -3.40 5.13
N ILE A 20 2.86 -2.72 3.98
CA ILE A 20 2.95 -3.36 2.67
C ILE A 20 4.31 -4.03 2.47
N GLU A 21 5.37 -3.41 2.94
CA GLU A 21 6.73 -3.95 2.81
C GLU A 21 6.92 -5.30 3.51
N GLN A 22 6.01 -5.64 4.41
CA GLN A 22 6.04 -6.89 5.17
C GLN A 22 4.94 -7.87 4.76
N MET A 23 4.14 -7.55 3.75
CA MET A 23 3.03 -8.39 3.33
C MET A 23 3.48 -9.64 2.55
N THR A 24 2.72 -10.72 2.73
CA THR A 24 2.80 -11.92 1.89
C THR A 24 1.97 -11.71 0.62
N LEU A 25 2.10 -12.62 -0.35
CA LEU A 25 1.31 -12.57 -1.58
C LEU A 25 -0.20 -12.58 -1.30
N ASP A 26 -0.66 -13.43 -0.38
CA ASP A 26 -2.07 -13.51 -0.04
C ASP A 26 -2.57 -12.20 0.58
N GLN A 27 -1.77 -11.61 1.45
CA GLN A 27 -2.10 -10.33 2.07
C GLN A 27 -2.16 -9.21 1.04
N ILE A 28 -1.25 -9.21 0.08
CA ILE A 28 -1.24 -8.22 -1.01
C ILE A 28 -2.52 -8.32 -1.83
N ALA A 29 -2.94 -9.52 -2.20
CA ALA A 29 -4.15 -9.72 -2.98
C ALA A 29 -5.38 -9.19 -2.24
N THR A 30 -5.49 -9.49 -0.94
CA THR A 30 -6.58 -9.00 -0.10
C THR A 30 -6.55 -7.48 0.01
N PHE A 31 -5.36 -6.93 0.20
CA PHE A 31 -5.18 -5.48 0.34
C PHE A 31 -5.54 -4.75 -0.95
N GLN A 32 -5.14 -5.28 -2.10
CA GLN A 32 -5.50 -4.69 -3.40
C GLN A 32 -7.01 -4.63 -3.58
N GLY A 33 -7.72 -5.68 -3.20
CA GLY A 33 -9.17 -5.69 -3.24
C GLY A 33 -9.79 -4.60 -2.39
N ARG A 34 -9.26 -4.38 -1.19
CA ARG A 34 -9.73 -3.31 -0.30
C ARG A 34 -9.44 -1.93 -0.87
N VAL A 35 -8.26 -1.72 -1.43
CA VAL A 35 -7.89 -0.44 -2.03
C VAL A 35 -8.83 -0.11 -3.18
N LEU A 36 -9.12 -1.07 -4.04
CA LEU A 36 -10.06 -0.87 -5.15
C LEU A 36 -11.45 -0.52 -4.65
N ALA A 37 -11.94 -1.20 -3.62
CA ALA A 37 -13.22 -0.91 -3.02
C ALA A 37 -13.24 0.48 -2.40
N ASP A 38 -12.17 0.88 -1.73
CA ASP A 38 -12.05 2.19 -1.10
C ASP A 38 -12.00 3.32 -2.13
N ILE A 39 -11.36 3.09 -3.28
CA ILE A 39 -11.38 4.04 -4.39
C ILE A 39 -12.80 4.19 -4.92
N ALA A 40 -13.48 3.08 -5.16
CA ALA A 40 -14.84 3.08 -5.70
C ALA A 40 -15.84 3.79 -4.79
N THR A 41 -15.63 3.71 -3.48
CA THR A 41 -16.50 4.36 -2.48
C THR A 41 -16.01 5.74 -2.07
N GLY A 42 -14.90 6.22 -2.62
CA GLY A 42 -14.36 7.54 -2.30
C GLY A 42 -13.67 7.65 -0.94
N ARG A 43 -13.35 6.53 -0.32
CA ARG A 43 -12.67 6.52 0.99
C ARG A 43 -11.19 6.87 0.89
N ILE A 44 -10.60 6.59 -0.26
CA ILE A 44 -9.18 6.88 -0.51
C ILE A 44 -9.09 7.84 -1.69
N ALA A 45 -8.29 8.90 -1.54
CA ALA A 45 -8.02 9.82 -2.63
C ALA A 45 -7.13 9.15 -3.69
N PRO A 46 -7.27 9.55 -4.97
CA PRO A 46 -6.44 8.96 -6.04
C PRO A 46 -4.94 9.04 -5.80
N ARG A 47 -4.47 10.10 -5.15
CA ARG A 47 -3.05 10.26 -4.82
C ARG A 47 -2.57 9.17 -3.86
N GLU A 48 -3.38 8.89 -2.83
CA GLU A 48 -3.06 7.86 -1.86
C GLU A 48 -3.08 6.49 -2.51
N ALA A 49 -4.07 6.25 -3.37
CA ALA A 49 -4.18 4.99 -4.11
C ALA A 49 -2.94 4.75 -4.97
N SER A 50 -2.45 5.79 -5.65
CA SER A 50 -1.24 5.69 -6.48
C SER A 50 -0.02 5.36 -5.65
N ALA A 51 0.13 6.00 -4.49
CA ALA A 51 1.26 5.75 -3.59
C ALA A 51 1.23 4.31 -3.06
N LEU A 52 0.05 3.82 -2.68
CA LEU A 52 -0.13 2.45 -2.21
C LEU A 52 0.15 1.44 -3.32
N ASP A 53 -0.30 1.73 -4.54
CA ASP A 53 -0.06 0.86 -5.69
C ASP A 53 1.43 0.72 -5.99
N ARG A 54 2.18 1.81 -5.93
CA ARG A 54 3.64 1.77 -6.10
C ARG A 54 4.30 0.90 -5.06
N ALA A 55 3.90 1.04 -3.80
CA ALA A 55 4.44 0.25 -2.71
C ALA A 55 4.14 -1.24 -2.90
N LEU A 56 2.92 -1.56 -3.33
CA LEU A 56 2.51 -2.93 -3.63
C LEU A 56 3.34 -3.54 -4.76
N ARG A 57 3.57 -2.79 -5.83
CA ARG A 57 4.40 -3.26 -6.94
C ARG A 57 5.83 -3.52 -6.53
N LYS A 58 6.39 -2.63 -5.72
CA LYS A 58 7.75 -2.81 -5.18
C LYS A 58 7.83 -4.08 -4.34
N ARG A 59 6.84 -4.29 -3.48
CA ARG A 59 6.81 -5.49 -2.64
C ARG A 59 6.70 -6.76 -3.50
N LEU A 60 5.86 -6.74 -4.52
CA LEU A 60 5.74 -7.87 -5.45
C LEU A 60 7.06 -8.19 -6.13
N GLN A 61 7.79 -7.18 -6.58
CA GLN A 61 9.11 -7.37 -7.19
C GLN A 61 10.09 -8.03 -6.22
N VAL A 62 10.09 -7.60 -4.97
CA VAL A 62 10.95 -8.17 -3.94
C VAL A 62 10.61 -9.64 -3.73
N ILE A 63 9.32 -9.96 -3.61
CA ILE A 63 8.86 -11.33 -3.41
C ILE A 63 9.26 -12.21 -4.61
N GLU A 64 9.04 -11.73 -5.83
CA GLU A 64 9.43 -12.46 -7.04
C GLU A 64 10.93 -12.75 -7.07
N GLN A 65 11.73 -11.76 -6.69
CA GLN A 65 13.17 -11.89 -6.66
C GLN A 65 13.60 -12.92 -5.61
N GLN A 66 12.98 -12.88 -4.43
CA GLN A 66 13.25 -13.86 -3.37
C GLN A 66 12.89 -15.28 -3.82
N MET A 67 11.77 -15.42 -4.53
CA MET A 67 11.35 -16.72 -5.04
C MET A 67 12.33 -17.26 -6.08
N ARG A 68 12.87 -16.42 -6.94
CA ARG A 68 13.88 -16.81 -7.92
C ARG A 68 15.17 -17.25 -7.26
N GLU A 69 15.61 -16.50 -6.25
CA GLU A 69 16.85 -16.81 -5.54
C GLU A 69 16.72 -18.04 -4.66
N GLY A 70 15.53 -18.24 -4.10
CA GLY A 70 15.26 -19.40 -3.25
C GLY A 70 14.96 -20.69 -4.01
N GLY A 71 14.74 -20.56 -5.31
CA GLY A 71 14.48 -21.70 -6.16
C GLY A 71 15.72 -22.28 -6.76
#